data_d81b3a3081aad436d0b3b0d50fcb7df7
#
_entry.id   d81b3a3081aad436d0b3b0d50fcb7df7
#
_cell.length_a   1.000
_cell.length_b   1.000
_cell.length_c   1.000
_cell.angle_alpha   90.00
_cell.angle_beta   90.00
_cell.angle_gamma   90.00
#
_symmetry.space_group_name_H-M   'P 1'
#
loop_
_entity.id
_entity.type
_entity.pdbx_description
1 polymer ?
#
loop_
_entity_poly.entity_id
_entity_poly.type
_entity_poly.pdbx_seq_one_letter_code
_entity_poly.pdbx_strand_id
1 'polypeptide(L)'
;PYLVNITGLGTTLEHDGPLQKLIVLLYRTGMSGAGCVFFQNEQNLAFMRQKGCLKKRTKTRVISGSGVNLEEHPPMPYPKEDTVRFVSVMRIMKDKGIEELLEAARRIHEKHPETVFELLGAYEEETRARYEPMIEDLQSKGIVRYYGYRDDMPEFYRHCQAVIHPSYHEGMSNVLQEAAATARPVIASDINGCREIFENGVSGLAFLPQNADSLTETIERFLLLAPEERAE
;
A
#
# COMPACT_ATOMS: atom_id res chain seq x y z
N PRO A 1 15.89 29.77 0.44
CA PRO A 1 14.61 29.11 0.37
C PRO A 1 14.82 27.62 0.09
N TYR A 2 13.99 26.77 0.67
CA TYR A 2 13.97 25.32 0.47
C TYR A 2 12.54 24.88 0.21
N LEU A 3 12.39 23.69 -0.36
CA LEU A 3 11.12 23.02 -0.57
C LEU A 3 11.02 21.82 0.37
N VAL A 4 9.82 21.52 0.82
CA VAL A 4 9.53 20.35 1.66
C VAL A 4 8.50 19.49 0.95
N ASN A 5 8.72 18.19 0.93
CA ASN A 5 7.74 17.21 0.47
C ASN A 5 7.34 16.30 1.64
N ILE A 6 6.06 16.26 1.96
CA ILE A 6 5.48 15.41 2.99
C ILE A 6 4.88 14.19 2.29
N THR A 7 5.61 13.08 2.34
CA THR A 7 5.24 11.82 1.66
C THR A 7 4.34 10.91 2.50
N GLY A 8 4.21 11.21 3.80
CA GLY A 8 3.36 10.49 4.77
C GLY A 8 3.51 11.15 6.13
N LEU A 9 2.54 10.93 7.02
CA LEU A 9 2.54 11.57 8.34
C LEU A 9 3.02 10.65 9.47
N GLY A 10 2.99 9.33 9.23
CA GLY A 10 3.25 8.32 10.24
C GLY A 10 2.18 8.30 11.35
N THR A 11 2.12 7.19 12.07
CA THR A 11 1.10 6.93 13.12
C THR A 11 1.24 7.81 14.36
N THR A 12 2.45 8.33 14.61
CA THR A 12 2.75 9.13 15.83
C THR A 12 1.95 10.45 15.91
N LEU A 13 1.54 11.01 14.76
CA LEU A 13 0.72 12.22 14.73
C LEU A 13 -0.76 11.98 15.01
N GLU A 14 -1.23 10.75 14.98
CA GLU A 14 -2.64 10.40 15.18
C GLU A 14 -3.03 10.33 16.67
N HIS A 15 -2.04 10.02 17.53
CA HIS A 15 -2.27 9.89 18.97
C HIS A 15 -2.00 11.20 19.70
N ASP A 16 -3.02 11.75 20.37
CA ASP A 16 -2.86 12.94 21.17
C ASP A 16 -1.95 12.68 22.39
N GLY A 17 -0.94 13.54 22.56
CA GLY A 17 0.01 13.38 23.64
C GLY A 17 1.17 14.39 23.61
N PRO A 18 2.07 14.33 24.60
CA PRO A 18 3.22 15.24 24.63
C PRO A 18 4.16 15.07 23.45
N LEU A 19 4.31 13.83 22.97
CA LEU A 19 5.12 13.52 21.79
C LEU A 19 4.53 14.15 20.51
N GLN A 20 3.20 14.07 20.32
CA GLN A 20 2.54 14.73 19.20
C GLN A 20 2.78 16.25 19.23
N LYS A 21 2.66 16.89 20.42
CA LYS A 21 2.91 18.34 20.57
C LYS A 21 4.34 18.73 20.19
N LEU A 22 5.31 17.90 20.57
CA LEU A 22 6.71 18.10 20.18
C LEU A 22 6.89 17.97 18.66
N ILE A 23 6.31 16.94 18.05
CA ILE A 23 6.39 16.73 16.59
C ILE A 23 5.72 17.90 15.84
N VAL A 24 4.55 18.34 16.28
CA VAL A 24 3.87 19.52 15.70
C VAL A 24 4.76 20.78 15.78
N LEU A 25 5.44 20.99 16.91
CA LEU A 25 6.36 22.11 17.08
C LEU A 25 7.56 21.99 16.12
N LEU A 26 8.14 20.79 15.97
CA LEU A 26 9.25 20.52 15.05
C LEU A 26 8.82 20.76 13.59
N TYR A 27 7.68 20.26 13.16
CA TYR A 27 7.13 20.54 11.83
C TYR A 27 6.91 22.05 11.61
N ARG A 28 6.27 22.72 12.57
CA ARG A 28 5.99 24.15 12.49
C ARG A 28 7.24 25.01 12.38
N THR A 29 8.28 24.65 13.12
CA THR A 29 9.57 25.38 13.08
C THR A 29 10.33 25.01 11.80
N GLY A 30 10.43 23.73 11.47
CA GLY A 30 11.15 23.24 10.29
C GLY A 30 10.55 23.73 8.98
N MET A 31 9.22 23.90 8.88
CA MET A 31 8.57 24.39 7.66
C MET A 31 8.41 25.92 7.61
N SER A 32 8.80 26.64 8.68
CA SER A 32 8.53 28.07 8.78
C SER A 32 9.23 28.96 7.73
N GLY A 33 10.33 28.48 7.16
CA GLY A 33 11.10 29.15 6.12
C GLY A 33 11.00 28.49 4.74
N ALA A 34 10.14 27.46 4.60
CA ALA A 34 9.93 26.80 3.33
C ALA A 34 9.29 27.73 2.29
N GLY A 35 9.82 27.72 1.07
CA GLY A 35 9.23 28.43 -0.06
C GLY A 35 7.90 27.81 -0.50
N CYS A 36 7.77 26.48 -0.40
CA CYS A 36 6.54 25.72 -0.59
C CYS A 36 6.65 24.40 0.16
N VAL A 37 5.51 23.90 0.65
CA VAL A 37 5.36 22.55 1.21
C VAL A 37 4.41 21.75 0.32
N PHE A 38 4.90 20.64 -0.20
CA PHE A 38 4.14 19.71 -1.01
C PHE A 38 3.54 18.59 -0.13
N PHE A 39 2.34 18.18 -0.49
CA PHE A 39 1.64 17.05 0.10
C PHE A 39 1.21 16.10 -1.01
N GLN A 40 1.08 14.82 -0.71
CA GLN A 40 0.68 13.82 -1.69
C GLN A 40 -0.83 13.55 -1.71
N ASN A 41 -1.57 14.04 -0.72
CA ASN A 41 -3.04 14.03 -0.69
C ASN A 41 -3.59 15.23 0.12
N GLU A 42 -4.85 15.57 -0.14
CA GLU A 42 -5.54 16.69 0.52
C GLU A 42 -5.78 16.46 2.01
N GLN A 43 -5.95 15.20 2.41
CA GLN A 43 -6.23 14.89 3.82
C GLN A 43 -4.99 15.16 4.69
N ASN A 44 -3.81 14.77 4.24
CA ASN A 44 -2.56 15.07 4.96
C ASN A 44 -2.34 16.59 5.08
N LEU A 45 -2.65 17.34 4.01
CA LEU A 45 -2.60 18.80 4.06
C LEU A 45 -3.60 19.37 5.08
N ALA A 46 -4.84 18.91 5.07
CA ALA A 46 -5.89 19.35 5.99
C ALA A 46 -5.52 19.03 7.45
N PHE A 47 -5.05 17.80 7.69
CA PHE A 47 -4.59 17.36 9.01
C PHE A 47 -3.43 18.24 9.54
N MET A 48 -2.40 18.49 8.74
CA MET A 48 -1.26 19.31 9.13
C MET A 48 -1.66 20.78 9.41
N ARG A 49 -2.65 21.29 8.69
CA ARG A 49 -3.25 22.61 8.98
C ARG A 49 -4.02 22.60 10.30
N GLN A 50 -4.87 21.60 10.52
CA GLN A 50 -5.67 21.45 11.75
C GLN A 50 -4.80 21.33 12.99
N LYS A 51 -3.73 20.52 12.92
CA LYS A 51 -2.78 20.35 14.04
C LYS A 51 -1.83 21.55 14.22
N GLY A 52 -1.92 22.59 13.38
CA GLY A 52 -1.11 23.81 13.51
C GLY A 52 0.34 23.65 13.10
N CYS A 53 0.69 22.62 12.34
CA CYS A 53 2.03 22.38 11.82
C CYS A 53 2.44 23.43 10.76
N LEU A 54 1.46 24.05 10.10
CA LEU A 54 1.66 25.05 9.05
C LEU A 54 1.30 26.45 9.55
N LYS A 55 2.11 27.45 9.22
CA LYS A 55 1.73 28.85 9.42
C LYS A 55 0.73 29.28 8.33
N LYS A 56 -0.15 30.26 8.64
CA LYS A 56 -1.15 30.77 7.67
C LYS A 56 -0.54 31.25 6.35
N ARG A 57 0.71 31.70 6.35
CA ARG A 57 1.43 32.19 5.15
C ARG A 57 2.22 31.12 4.40
N THR A 58 2.28 29.88 4.93
CA THR A 58 3.02 28.80 4.28
C THR A 58 2.34 28.44 2.96
N LYS A 59 3.04 28.55 1.86
CA LYS A 59 2.57 28.10 0.54
C LYS A 59 2.51 26.58 0.53
N THR A 60 1.41 26.02 0.06
CA THR A 60 1.20 24.57 -0.04
C THR A 60 0.74 24.17 -1.44
N ARG A 61 1.12 23.00 -1.86
CA ARG A 61 0.64 22.34 -3.10
C ARG A 61 0.37 20.89 -2.81
N VAL A 62 -0.64 20.34 -3.43
CA VAL A 62 -0.88 18.89 -3.47
C VAL A 62 -0.42 18.38 -4.82
N ILE A 63 0.29 17.25 -4.81
CA ILE A 63 0.80 16.54 -5.99
C ILE A 63 0.39 15.07 -5.88
N SER A 64 0.19 14.40 -6.99
CA SER A 64 -0.24 13.00 -7.05
C SER A 64 0.94 12.03 -6.87
N GLY A 65 1.60 12.11 -5.70
CA GLY A 65 2.75 11.26 -5.37
C GLY A 65 4.05 11.66 -6.08
N SER A 66 4.97 10.71 -6.15
CA SER A 66 6.27 10.88 -6.83
C SER A 66 6.22 10.51 -8.31
N GLY A 67 5.11 9.91 -8.76
CA GLY A 67 4.97 9.34 -10.08
C GLY A 67 5.68 7.98 -10.22
N VAL A 68 5.55 7.39 -11.40
CA VAL A 68 6.18 6.12 -11.77
C VAL A 68 6.88 6.26 -13.11
N ASN A 69 8.00 5.56 -13.28
CA ASN A 69 8.71 5.52 -14.58
C ASN A 69 7.99 4.52 -15.52
N LEU A 70 7.29 5.03 -16.52
CA LEU A 70 6.54 4.19 -17.47
C LEU A 70 7.42 3.38 -18.40
N GLU A 71 8.71 3.71 -18.54
CA GLU A 71 9.67 2.90 -19.30
C GLU A 71 10.06 1.63 -18.53
N GLU A 72 10.13 1.72 -17.21
CA GLU A 72 10.40 0.59 -16.31
C GLU A 72 9.13 -0.22 -16.01
N HIS A 73 7.96 0.43 -16.01
CA HIS A 73 6.65 -0.16 -15.73
C HIS A 73 5.68 -0.01 -16.92
N PRO A 74 6.00 -0.60 -18.09
CA PRO A 74 5.09 -0.53 -19.24
C PRO A 74 3.84 -1.40 -19.01
N PRO A 75 2.71 -1.08 -19.65
CA PRO A 75 1.53 -1.95 -19.62
C PRO A 75 1.86 -3.36 -20.10
N MET A 76 1.41 -4.36 -19.37
CA MET A 76 1.68 -5.77 -19.65
C MET A 76 0.38 -6.54 -19.90
N PRO A 77 0.39 -7.56 -20.77
CA PRO A 77 -0.75 -8.45 -20.96
C PRO A 77 -1.17 -9.09 -19.63
N TYR A 78 -2.47 -9.27 -19.43
CA TYR A 78 -2.98 -9.97 -18.25
C TYR A 78 -2.58 -11.45 -18.30
N PRO A 79 -2.10 -12.05 -17.18
CA PRO A 79 -1.67 -13.45 -17.15
C PRO A 79 -2.84 -14.41 -17.39
N LYS A 80 -2.58 -15.47 -18.16
CA LYS A 80 -3.57 -16.52 -18.52
C LYS A 80 -3.31 -17.84 -17.80
N GLU A 81 -2.57 -17.81 -16.72
CA GLU A 81 -2.23 -19.01 -15.94
C GLU A 81 -3.40 -19.46 -15.06
N ASP A 82 -3.54 -20.77 -14.83
CA ASP A 82 -4.55 -21.34 -13.94
C ASP A 82 -4.26 -21.00 -12.47
N THR A 83 -2.98 -20.83 -12.12
CA THR A 83 -2.59 -20.37 -10.77
C THR A 83 -2.86 -18.89 -10.60
N VAL A 84 -3.68 -18.55 -9.62
CA VAL A 84 -3.97 -17.16 -9.29
C VAL A 84 -2.92 -16.64 -8.31
N ARG A 85 -2.09 -15.68 -8.77
CA ARG A 85 -1.01 -15.08 -7.98
C ARG A 85 -1.42 -13.68 -7.53
N PHE A 86 -1.35 -13.47 -6.24
CA PHE A 86 -1.47 -12.14 -5.64
C PHE A 86 -0.10 -11.66 -5.20
N VAL A 87 0.28 -10.46 -5.58
CA VAL A 87 1.55 -9.84 -5.16
C VAL A 87 1.29 -8.77 -4.11
N SER A 88 2.10 -8.79 -3.06
CA SER A 88 2.11 -7.72 -2.04
C SER A 88 3.54 -7.26 -1.81
N VAL A 89 3.75 -5.94 -1.93
CA VAL A 89 5.05 -5.31 -1.76
C VAL A 89 4.98 -4.35 -0.59
N MET A 90 5.71 -4.69 0.50
CA MET A 90 5.64 -3.88 1.72
C MET A 90 6.84 -4.15 2.65
N ARG A 91 7.15 -3.22 3.52
CA ARG A 91 7.94 -3.54 4.71
C ARG A 91 7.13 -4.47 5.62
N ILE A 92 7.76 -5.49 6.16
CA ILE A 92 7.07 -6.51 6.97
C ILE A 92 6.84 -5.96 8.38
N MET A 93 5.75 -5.22 8.53
CA MET A 93 5.34 -4.57 9.77
C MET A 93 3.82 -4.41 9.85
N LYS A 94 3.30 -4.24 11.05
CA LYS A 94 1.86 -4.17 11.31
C LYS A 94 1.16 -3.08 10.50
N ASP A 95 1.72 -1.87 10.48
CA ASP A 95 1.09 -0.71 9.82
C ASP A 95 0.99 -0.86 8.29
N LYS A 96 1.65 -1.88 7.73
CA LYS A 96 1.51 -2.27 6.33
C LYS A 96 0.50 -3.39 6.10
N GLY A 97 -0.21 -3.82 7.15
CA GLY A 97 -1.30 -4.78 7.05
C GLY A 97 -0.84 -6.23 6.85
N ILE A 98 0.35 -6.58 7.33
CA ILE A 98 0.88 -7.95 7.17
C ILE A 98 -0.02 -8.98 7.86
N GLU A 99 -0.62 -8.65 9.01
CA GLU A 99 -1.46 -9.58 9.76
C GLU A 99 -2.76 -9.89 9.00
N GLU A 100 -3.38 -8.86 8.41
CA GLU A 100 -4.58 -9.00 7.57
C GLU A 100 -4.29 -9.79 6.31
N LEU A 101 -3.14 -9.54 5.68
CA LEU A 101 -2.71 -10.27 4.49
C LEU A 101 -2.52 -11.76 4.76
N LEU A 102 -1.76 -12.12 5.81
CA LEU A 102 -1.47 -13.51 6.14
C LEU A 102 -2.75 -14.28 6.52
N GLU A 103 -3.64 -13.64 7.28
CA GLU A 103 -4.93 -14.25 7.65
C GLU A 103 -5.86 -14.43 6.43
N ALA A 104 -5.97 -13.41 5.57
CA ALA A 104 -6.74 -13.52 4.35
C ALA A 104 -6.16 -14.59 3.41
N ALA A 105 -4.83 -14.64 3.25
CA ALA A 105 -4.16 -15.65 2.42
C ALA A 105 -4.47 -17.07 2.88
N ARG A 106 -4.42 -17.32 4.20
CA ARG A 106 -4.77 -18.62 4.78
C ARG A 106 -6.22 -19.02 4.44
N ARG A 107 -7.17 -18.11 4.68
CA ARG A 107 -8.61 -18.39 4.45
C ARG A 107 -8.93 -18.56 2.97
N ILE A 108 -8.34 -17.76 2.11
CA ILE A 108 -8.54 -17.86 0.66
C ILE A 108 -7.99 -19.19 0.14
N HIS A 109 -6.78 -19.57 0.51
CA HIS A 109 -6.17 -20.81 0.06
C HIS A 109 -6.94 -22.07 0.51
N GLU A 110 -7.60 -22.04 1.67
CA GLU A 110 -8.46 -23.14 2.14
C GLU A 110 -9.63 -23.42 1.17
N LYS A 111 -10.16 -22.39 0.50
CA LYS A 111 -11.27 -22.48 -0.45
C LYS A 111 -10.80 -22.54 -1.90
N HIS A 112 -9.66 -21.93 -2.18
CA HIS A 112 -9.07 -21.72 -3.50
C HIS A 112 -7.60 -22.15 -3.48
N PRO A 113 -7.31 -23.47 -3.46
CA PRO A 113 -5.93 -23.99 -3.34
C PRO A 113 -5.04 -23.67 -4.54
N GLU A 114 -5.60 -23.19 -5.65
CA GLU A 114 -4.88 -22.67 -6.80
C GLU A 114 -4.26 -21.27 -6.57
N THR A 115 -4.58 -20.61 -5.45
CA THR A 115 -4.08 -19.27 -5.14
C THR A 115 -2.73 -19.32 -4.45
N VAL A 116 -1.86 -18.35 -4.79
CA VAL A 116 -0.55 -18.15 -4.17
C VAL A 116 -0.38 -16.66 -3.85
N PHE A 117 0.08 -16.36 -2.65
CA PHE A 117 0.38 -15.01 -2.21
C PHE A 117 1.89 -14.77 -2.21
N GLU A 118 2.36 -13.93 -3.11
CA GLU A 118 3.76 -13.57 -3.24
C GLU A 118 4.03 -12.30 -2.42
N LEU A 119 4.90 -12.41 -1.43
CA LEU A 119 5.22 -11.36 -0.48
C LEU A 119 6.65 -10.87 -0.69
N LEU A 120 6.79 -9.58 -0.95
CA LEU A 120 8.06 -8.91 -1.18
C LEU A 120 8.28 -7.78 -0.17
N GLY A 121 9.51 -7.64 0.28
CA GLY A 121 9.96 -6.57 1.15
C GLY A 121 10.81 -7.05 2.31
N ALA A 122 11.47 -6.12 2.98
CA ALA A 122 12.34 -6.43 4.11
C ALA A 122 11.55 -6.49 5.42
N TYR A 123 12.03 -7.30 6.34
CA TYR A 123 11.61 -7.20 7.74
C TYR A 123 12.15 -5.91 8.36
N GLU A 124 11.32 -5.28 9.19
CA GLU A 124 11.84 -4.36 10.19
C GLU A 124 12.43 -5.17 11.35
N GLU A 125 13.61 -4.82 11.83
CA GLU A 125 14.35 -5.61 12.81
C GLU A 125 13.54 -5.87 14.10
N GLU A 126 12.80 -4.83 14.55
CA GLU A 126 11.98 -4.93 15.77
C GLU A 126 10.79 -5.89 15.63
N THR A 127 10.33 -6.14 14.40
CA THR A 127 9.14 -6.97 14.14
C THR A 127 9.47 -8.34 13.55
N ARG A 128 10.70 -8.57 13.17
CA ARG A 128 11.15 -9.80 12.51
C ARG A 128 10.82 -11.06 13.32
N ALA A 129 11.18 -11.08 14.61
CA ALA A 129 10.93 -12.22 15.49
C ALA A 129 9.44 -12.59 15.61
N ARG A 130 8.54 -11.63 15.34
CA ARG A 130 7.10 -11.86 15.35
C ARG A 130 6.61 -12.44 14.03
N TYR A 131 7.00 -11.85 12.89
CA TYR A 131 6.38 -12.17 11.60
C TYR A 131 7.10 -13.26 10.81
N GLU A 132 8.41 -13.45 11.02
CA GLU A 132 9.18 -14.48 10.32
C GLU A 132 8.59 -15.89 10.52
N PRO A 133 8.29 -16.36 11.77
CA PRO A 133 7.69 -17.67 11.98
C PRO A 133 6.28 -17.81 11.34
N MET A 134 5.50 -16.74 11.31
CA MET A 134 4.16 -16.75 10.69
C MET A 134 4.24 -16.92 9.17
N ILE A 135 5.20 -16.23 8.55
CA ILE A 135 5.43 -16.30 7.10
C ILE A 135 6.01 -17.68 6.75
N GLU A 136 6.96 -18.21 7.51
CA GLU A 136 7.54 -19.52 7.31
C GLU A 136 6.51 -20.66 7.42
N ASP A 137 5.57 -20.58 8.38
CA ASP A 137 4.47 -21.52 8.50
C ASP A 137 3.61 -21.57 7.24
N LEU A 138 3.16 -20.40 6.74
CA LEU A 138 2.36 -20.32 5.52
C LEU A 138 3.16 -20.69 4.25
N GLN A 139 4.45 -20.41 4.23
CA GLN A 139 5.35 -20.81 3.14
C GLN A 139 5.52 -22.33 3.10
N SER A 140 5.65 -22.98 4.27
CA SER A 140 5.73 -24.44 4.36
C SER A 140 4.48 -25.14 3.84
N LYS A 141 3.34 -24.46 3.88
CA LYS A 141 2.04 -24.93 3.38
C LYS A 141 1.77 -24.56 1.92
N GLY A 142 2.70 -23.85 1.27
CA GLY A 142 2.56 -23.40 -0.12
C GLY A 142 1.60 -22.22 -0.34
N ILE A 143 1.09 -21.61 0.74
CA ILE A 143 0.12 -20.51 0.71
C ILE A 143 0.80 -19.18 0.35
N VAL A 144 1.95 -18.91 0.99
CA VAL A 144 2.76 -17.70 0.78
C VAL A 144 4.10 -18.09 0.16
N ARG A 145 4.62 -17.24 -0.71
CA ARG A 145 6.00 -17.25 -1.19
C ARG A 145 6.66 -15.95 -0.81
N TYR A 146 7.60 -15.99 0.12
CA TYR A 146 8.34 -14.82 0.54
C TYR A 146 9.68 -14.71 -0.21
N TYR A 147 9.90 -13.55 -0.82
CA TYR A 147 11.07 -13.30 -1.67
C TYR A 147 12.08 -12.33 -1.06
N GLY A 148 11.79 -11.79 0.15
CA GLY A 148 12.64 -10.74 0.71
C GLY A 148 12.53 -9.43 -0.05
N TYR A 149 13.53 -8.57 0.11
CA TYR A 149 13.63 -7.33 -0.66
C TYR A 149 14.00 -7.64 -2.12
N ARG A 150 13.23 -7.04 -3.05
CA ARG A 150 13.44 -7.17 -4.49
C ARG A 150 13.39 -5.79 -5.15
N ASP A 151 14.13 -5.61 -6.24
CA ASP A 151 14.17 -4.41 -7.09
C ASP A 151 13.70 -4.66 -8.53
N ASP A 152 13.47 -5.94 -8.89
CA ASP A 152 12.97 -6.38 -10.18
C ASP A 152 11.43 -6.49 -10.20
N MET A 153 10.73 -5.50 -9.69
CA MET A 153 9.28 -5.48 -9.54
C MET A 153 8.48 -5.82 -10.81
N PRO A 154 8.90 -5.38 -12.03
CA PRO A 154 8.17 -5.71 -13.25
C PRO A 154 8.01 -7.22 -13.49
N GLU A 155 8.95 -8.07 -13.04
CA GLU A 155 8.82 -9.52 -13.18
C GLU A 155 7.66 -10.08 -12.34
N PHE A 156 7.45 -9.56 -11.15
CA PHE A 156 6.34 -9.98 -10.29
C PHE A 156 5.00 -9.47 -10.83
N TYR A 157 4.94 -8.21 -11.28
CA TYR A 157 3.73 -7.67 -11.91
C TYR A 157 3.35 -8.40 -13.20
N ARG A 158 4.32 -8.95 -13.93
CA ARG A 158 4.08 -9.72 -15.17
C ARG A 158 3.20 -10.94 -14.95
N HIS A 159 3.36 -11.62 -13.82
CA HIS A 159 2.74 -12.91 -13.51
C HIS A 159 1.60 -12.85 -12.51
N CYS A 160 1.34 -11.70 -11.88
CA CYS A 160 0.28 -11.60 -10.91
C CYS A 160 -1.06 -11.21 -11.54
N GLN A 161 -2.14 -11.74 -10.98
CA GLN A 161 -3.50 -11.40 -11.36
C GLN A 161 -3.98 -10.12 -10.67
N ALA A 162 -3.50 -9.84 -9.46
CA ALA A 162 -3.74 -8.56 -8.79
C ALA A 162 -2.66 -8.25 -7.76
N VAL A 163 -2.51 -6.95 -7.45
CA VAL A 163 -1.65 -6.46 -6.38
C VAL A 163 -2.50 -6.17 -5.15
N ILE A 164 -2.14 -6.76 -3.99
CA ILE A 164 -2.82 -6.51 -2.71
C ILE A 164 -1.98 -5.53 -1.88
N HIS A 165 -2.61 -4.44 -1.44
CA HIS A 165 -1.95 -3.39 -0.65
C HIS A 165 -2.75 -3.03 0.60
N PRO A 166 -2.54 -3.75 1.72
CA PRO A 166 -3.36 -3.63 2.93
C PRO A 166 -2.85 -2.57 3.92
N SER A 167 -2.11 -1.58 3.46
CA SER A 167 -1.52 -0.54 4.31
C SER A 167 -2.58 0.25 5.11
N TYR A 168 -2.22 0.66 6.32
CA TYR A 168 -3.10 1.49 7.16
C TYR A 168 -2.98 2.98 6.82
N HIS A 169 -1.81 3.42 6.32
CA HIS A 169 -1.50 4.82 6.04
C HIS A 169 -0.57 4.94 4.85
N GLU A 170 -0.93 5.82 3.93
CA GLU A 170 -0.07 6.17 2.78
C GLU A 170 -0.09 7.70 2.53
N GLY A 171 0.97 8.18 1.92
CA GLY A 171 0.95 9.49 1.28
C GLY A 171 0.29 9.41 -0.09
N MET A 172 0.95 8.68 -0.97
CA MET A 172 0.49 8.15 -2.25
C MET A 172 1.28 6.85 -2.49
N SER A 173 0.60 5.74 -2.67
CA SER A 173 1.26 4.43 -2.77
C SER A 173 1.98 4.27 -4.12
N ASN A 174 3.32 4.22 -4.10
CA ASN A 174 4.09 3.93 -5.32
C ASN A 174 3.79 2.52 -5.85
N VAL A 175 3.62 1.53 -4.95
CA VAL A 175 3.28 0.15 -5.33
C VAL A 175 2.00 0.10 -6.15
N LEU A 176 0.95 0.84 -5.75
CA LEU A 176 -0.30 0.90 -6.51
C LEU A 176 -0.14 1.68 -7.81
N GLN A 177 0.68 2.73 -7.85
CA GLN A 177 0.98 3.46 -9.09
C GLN A 177 1.73 2.58 -10.09
N GLU A 178 2.70 1.78 -9.64
CA GLU A 178 3.44 0.81 -10.44
C GLU A 178 2.52 -0.29 -10.97
N ALA A 179 1.65 -0.84 -10.10
CA ALA A 179 0.64 -1.83 -10.49
C ALA A 179 -0.30 -1.29 -11.57
N ALA A 180 -0.83 -0.07 -11.37
CA ALA A 180 -1.69 0.59 -12.36
C ALA A 180 -0.98 0.85 -13.68
N ALA A 181 0.29 1.31 -13.65
CA ALA A 181 1.09 1.52 -14.85
C ALA A 181 1.32 0.23 -15.64
N THR A 182 1.49 -0.90 -14.95
CA THR A 182 1.65 -2.23 -15.57
C THR A 182 0.33 -2.90 -15.95
N ALA A 183 -0.80 -2.18 -15.84
CA ALA A 183 -2.15 -2.68 -16.09
C ALA A 183 -2.49 -3.89 -15.20
N ARG A 184 -2.18 -3.81 -13.92
CA ARG A 184 -2.58 -4.81 -12.91
C ARG A 184 -3.70 -4.25 -12.04
N PRO A 185 -4.82 -4.99 -11.90
CA PRO A 185 -5.84 -4.64 -10.93
C PRO A 185 -5.28 -4.60 -9.53
N VAL A 186 -5.86 -3.77 -8.69
CA VAL A 186 -5.42 -3.62 -7.31
C VAL A 186 -6.52 -3.97 -6.31
N ILE A 187 -6.14 -4.56 -5.19
CA ILE A 187 -6.99 -4.78 -4.02
C ILE A 187 -6.34 -4.01 -2.88
N ALA A 188 -6.92 -2.89 -2.47
CA ALA A 188 -6.25 -1.98 -1.55
C ALA A 188 -7.16 -1.51 -0.42
N SER A 189 -6.53 -1.15 0.70
CA SER A 189 -7.25 -0.49 1.80
C SER A 189 -7.93 0.79 1.33
N ASP A 190 -9.18 1.01 1.75
CA ASP A 190 -9.95 2.22 1.47
C ASP A 190 -9.44 3.41 2.31
N ILE A 191 -8.24 3.85 2.01
CA ILE A 191 -7.55 4.97 2.66
C ILE A 191 -7.08 6.00 1.65
N ASN A 192 -6.76 7.21 2.13
CA ASN A 192 -6.10 8.19 1.28
C ASN A 192 -4.68 7.73 0.92
N GLY A 193 -4.24 8.10 -0.28
CA GLY A 193 -2.98 7.62 -0.84
C GLY A 193 -3.09 6.26 -1.53
N CYS A 194 -4.22 5.56 -1.36
CA CYS A 194 -4.59 4.39 -2.16
C CYS A 194 -5.79 4.71 -3.07
N ARG A 195 -6.84 5.25 -2.49
CA ARG A 195 -8.12 5.58 -3.13
C ARG A 195 -7.99 6.48 -4.36
N GLU A 196 -6.99 7.34 -4.40
CA GLU A 196 -6.75 8.28 -5.50
C GLU A 196 -6.13 7.63 -6.74
N ILE A 197 -5.71 6.35 -6.65
CA ILE A 197 -4.96 5.69 -7.72
C ILE A 197 -5.86 4.82 -8.60
N PHE A 198 -6.97 4.32 -8.06
CA PHE A 198 -7.86 3.42 -8.79
C PHE A 198 -9.34 3.79 -8.57
N GLU A 199 -10.18 3.38 -9.49
CA GLU A 199 -11.63 3.49 -9.37
C GLU A 199 -12.20 2.17 -8.84
N ASN A 200 -12.83 2.23 -7.64
CA ASN A 200 -13.35 1.04 -6.96
C ASN A 200 -14.45 0.36 -7.78
N GLY A 201 -14.27 -0.90 -8.08
CA GLY A 201 -15.18 -1.71 -8.90
C GLY A 201 -14.93 -1.58 -10.41
N VAL A 202 -13.91 -0.82 -10.84
CA VAL A 202 -13.52 -0.65 -12.25
C VAL A 202 -12.08 -1.12 -12.45
N SER A 203 -11.11 -0.41 -11.90
CA SER A 203 -9.67 -0.76 -12.04
C SER A 203 -9.07 -1.37 -10.77
N GLY A 204 -9.89 -1.65 -9.77
CA GLY A 204 -9.49 -2.29 -8.52
C GLY A 204 -10.63 -2.41 -7.54
N LEU A 205 -10.37 -3.04 -6.41
CA LEU A 205 -11.35 -3.24 -5.34
C LEU A 205 -10.82 -2.66 -4.02
N ALA A 206 -11.66 -1.89 -3.35
CA ALA A 206 -11.37 -1.34 -2.03
C ALA A 206 -11.93 -2.23 -0.91
N PHE A 207 -11.21 -2.33 0.21
CA PHE A 207 -11.66 -3.00 1.42
C PHE A 207 -11.42 -2.13 2.67
N LEU A 208 -12.11 -2.43 3.76
CA LEU A 208 -11.97 -1.69 5.02
C LEU A 208 -10.57 -1.93 5.62
N PRO A 209 -9.80 -0.87 5.92
CA PRO A 209 -8.47 -1.02 6.49
C PRO A 209 -8.51 -1.73 7.85
N GLN A 210 -7.42 -2.41 8.22
CA GLN A 210 -7.29 -3.16 9.47
C GLN A 210 -8.39 -4.22 9.67
N ASN A 211 -8.87 -4.83 8.58
CA ASN A 211 -9.97 -5.76 8.61
C ASN A 211 -9.72 -6.95 7.66
N ALA A 212 -9.26 -8.07 8.24
CA ALA A 212 -8.97 -9.29 7.49
C ALA A 212 -10.23 -9.92 6.86
N ASP A 213 -11.40 -9.78 7.50
CA ASP A 213 -12.66 -10.28 6.95
C ASP A 213 -13.01 -9.53 5.67
N SER A 214 -12.95 -8.19 5.71
CA SER A 214 -13.21 -7.34 4.55
C SER A 214 -12.21 -7.59 3.42
N LEU A 215 -10.92 -7.80 3.73
CA LEU A 215 -9.92 -8.18 2.73
C LEU A 215 -10.24 -9.54 2.10
N THR A 216 -10.58 -10.54 2.92
CA THR A 216 -10.94 -11.88 2.45
C THR A 216 -12.15 -11.83 1.52
N GLU A 217 -13.23 -11.16 1.93
CA GLU A 217 -14.44 -10.99 1.10
C GLU A 217 -14.13 -10.27 -0.22
N THR A 218 -13.25 -9.28 -0.20
CA THR A 218 -12.86 -8.54 -1.41
C THR A 218 -12.03 -9.41 -2.36
N ILE A 219 -11.13 -10.26 -1.84
CA ILE A 219 -10.39 -11.22 -2.66
C ILE A 219 -11.35 -12.27 -3.23
N GLU A 220 -12.33 -12.80 -2.47
CA GLU A 220 -13.34 -13.71 -2.97
C GLU A 220 -14.16 -13.09 -4.11
N ARG A 221 -14.58 -11.83 -3.96
CA ARG A 221 -15.25 -11.09 -5.04
C ARG A 221 -14.41 -10.99 -6.30
N PHE A 222 -13.12 -10.71 -6.16
CA PHE A 222 -12.18 -10.68 -7.30
C PHE A 222 -12.07 -12.04 -7.97
N LEU A 223 -12.02 -13.12 -7.20
CA LEU A 223 -11.93 -14.50 -7.71
C LEU A 223 -13.20 -14.95 -8.45
N LEU A 224 -14.37 -14.38 -8.11
CA LEU A 224 -15.64 -14.64 -8.80
C LEU A 224 -15.76 -13.95 -10.16
N LEU A 225 -14.94 -12.94 -10.45
CA LEU A 225 -14.92 -12.31 -11.77
C LEU A 225 -14.35 -13.27 -12.81
N ALA A 226 -14.89 -13.25 -14.03
CA ALA A 226 -14.30 -13.98 -15.14
C ALA A 226 -12.88 -13.45 -15.45
N PRO A 227 -11.97 -14.27 -16.01
CA PRO A 227 -10.62 -13.81 -16.33
C PRO A 227 -10.57 -12.56 -17.22
N GLU A 228 -11.53 -12.40 -18.12
CA GLU A 228 -11.68 -11.24 -18.99
C GLU A 228 -12.07 -9.99 -18.19
N GLU A 229 -12.99 -10.13 -17.23
CA GLU A 229 -13.44 -9.05 -16.35
C GLU A 229 -12.34 -8.59 -15.37
N ARG A 230 -11.42 -9.49 -15.00
CA ARG A 230 -10.26 -9.16 -14.18
C ARG A 230 -9.20 -8.37 -14.96
N ALA A 231 -9.20 -8.52 -16.29
CA ALA A 231 -8.23 -7.92 -17.20
C ALA A 231 -8.62 -6.52 -17.69
N GLU A 232 -9.89 -6.14 -17.53
CA GLU A 232 -10.44 -4.81 -17.88
C GLU A 232 -10.21 -3.79 -16.77
#